data_f14d39ee45d25779533fce1733615db2
#
_entry.id   f14d39ee45d25779533fce1733615db2
#
_cell.length_a   1.000
_cell.length_b   1.000
_cell.length_c   1.000
_cell.angle_alpha   90.00
_cell.angle_beta   90.00
_cell.angle_gamma   90.00
#
_symmetry.space_group_name_H-M   'P 1'
#
loop_
_entity.id
_entity.type
_entity.pdbx_description
1 polymer ?
#
loop_
_entity_poly.entity_id
_entity_poly.type
_entity_poly.pdbx_seq_one_letter_code
_entity_poly.pdbx_strand_id
1 'polypeptide(L)'
;GCLILSVLLMQAVKASYREIAWQDTSKQNLTTATSIVTDKASTAILLGENNLLSTLNRGNQAWIFASTVENMDQGKSYQGLTNLKKYIEAALLPRFLAPNKLKSGDKEIFNEFSGHIINDGTSMGLGIFADGYIAYGAWGVYIFGFALGLIFALTFKLVERWTKVSTFYVLLLFPLLNYAVRPDCELQTTINHLFKGILLYGFLVYLTRKRFTLDSQENKRKLIHLNLASSK
;
A
#
# COMPACT_ATOMS: atom_id res chain seq x y z
N GLY A 1 23.42 1.81 8.49
CA GLY A 1 24.11 2.68 7.51
C GLY A 1 23.72 2.36 6.07
N CYS A 2 24.00 1.15 5.56
CA CYS A 2 23.80 0.82 4.12
C CYS A 2 22.37 0.94 3.62
N LEU A 3 21.37 0.55 4.42
CA LEU A 3 19.95 0.67 4.03
C LEU A 3 19.53 2.13 3.81
N ILE A 4 19.92 3.03 4.69
CA ILE A 4 19.60 4.46 4.57
C ILE A 4 20.24 5.04 3.30
N LEU A 5 21.52 4.72 3.08
CA LEU A 5 22.24 5.16 1.89
C LEU A 5 21.59 4.65 0.59
N SER A 6 21.16 3.38 0.59
CA SER A 6 20.43 2.81 -0.55
C SER A 6 19.10 3.51 -0.81
N VAL A 7 18.36 3.87 0.23
CA VAL A 7 17.09 4.62 0.08
C VAL A 7 17.35 6.01 -0.49
N LEU A 8 18.34 6.74 0.02
CA LEU A 8 18.72 8.07 -0.48
C LEU A 8 19.17 8.02 -1.94
N LEU A 9 19.98 7.03 -2.31
CA LEU A 9 20.41 6.81 -3.68
C LEU A 9 19.20 6.52 -4.60
N MET A 10 18.34 5.61 -4.19
CA MET A 10 17.14 5.28 -4.96
C MET A 10 16.21 6.49 -5.16
N GLN A 11 16.08 7.37 -4.17
CA GLN A 11 15.28 8.59 -4.31
C GLN A 11 15.92 9.60 -5.25
N ALA A 12 17.23 9.81 -5.13
CA ALA A 12 17.98 10.73 -6.01
C ALA A 12 17.92 10.26 -7.47
N VAL A 13 18.16 8.97 -7.72
CA VAL A 13 18.10 8.36 -9.05
C VAL A 13 16.68 8.45 -9.63
N LYS A 14 15.66 8.11 -8.84
CA LYS A 14 14.26 8.16 -9.26
C LYS A 14 13.82 9.57 -9.65
N ALA A 15 14.24 10.59 -8.92
CA ALA A 15 13.90 11.97 -9.23
C ALA A 15 14.50 12.39 -10.58
N SER A 16 15.81 12.22 -10.76
CA SER A 16 16.52 12.58 -11.99
C SER A 16 16.08 11.73 -13.20
N TYR A 17 15.84 10.43 -13.00
CA TYR A 17 15.34 9.57 -14.07
C TYR A 17 13.95 10.00 -14.57
N ARG A 18 13.05 10.39 -13.67
CA ARG A 18 11.73 10.88 -14.05
C ARG A 18 11.80 12.18 -14.83
N GLU A 19 12.64 13.09 -14.41
CA GLU A 19 12.83 14.37 -15.12
C GLU A 19 13.27 14.14 -16.58
N ILE A 20 14.22 13.25 -16.81
CA ILE A 20 14.71 12.91 -18.14
C ILE A 20 13.69 12.09 -18.94
N ALA A 21 13.15 11.02 -18.33
CA ALA A 21 12.26 10.07 -18.99
C ALA A 21 10.87 10.66 -19.34
N TRP A 22 10.44 11.72 -18.66
CA TRP A 22 9.17 12.37 -18.97
C TRP A 22 9.30 13.45 -20.04
N GLN A 23 10.50 14.04 -20.19
CA GLN A 23 10.77 14.96 -21.27
C GLN A 23 10.99 14.24 -22.61
N ASP A 24 11.57 13.04 -22.56
CA ASP A 24 11.90 12.25 -23.75
C ASP A 24 11.72 10.76 -23.52
N THR A 25 10.66 10.21 -24.08
CA THR A 25 10.32 8.76 -23.95
C THR A 25 11.37 7.84 -24.57
N SER A 26 12.19 8.32 -25.53
CA SER A 26 13.29 7.54 -26.11
C SER A 26 14.41 7.24 -25.12
N LYS A 27 14.51 8.02 -24.05
CA LYS A 27 15.49 7.87 -22.96
C LYS A 27 15.04 6.97 -21.82
N GLN A 28 13.90 6.30 -21.96
CA GLN A 28 13.41 5.32 -20.99
C GLN A 28 14.14 3.98 -21.17
N ASN A 29 15.44 3.95 -20.86
CA ASN A 29 16.25 2.75 -21.00
C ASN A 29 17.19 2.54 -19.79
N LEU A 30 17.74 1.34 -19.70
CA LEU A 30 18.61 0.93 -18.59
C LEU A 30 19.93 1.71 -18.57
N THR A 31 20.44 2.08 -19.74
CA THR A 31 21.68 2.85 -19.86
C THR A 31 21.55 4.25 -19.26
N THR A 32 20.43 4.93 -19.48
CA THR A 32 20.13 6.22 -18.84
C THR A 32 20.02 6.06 -17.31
N ALA A 33 19.35 4.98 -16.83
CA ALA A 33 19.26 4.72 -15.40
C ALA A 33 20.65 4.48 -14.77
N THR A 34 21.50 3.68 -15.41
CA THR A 34 22.86 3.39 -14.91
C THR A 34 23.78 4.63 -14.91
N SER A 35 23.70 5.48 -15.93
CA SER A 35 24.49 6.74 -15.96
C SER A 35 24.07 7.68 -14.84
N ILE A 36 22.77 7.79 -14.53
CA ILE A 36 22.26 8.59 -13.42
C ILE A 36 22.73 8.01 -12.07
N VAL A 37 22.72 6.68 -11.91
CA VAL A 37 23.22 6.04 -10.69
C VAL A 37 24.69 6.39 -10.47
N THR A 38 25.52 6.30 -11.51
CA THR A 38 26.94 6.61 -11.42
C THR A 38 27.19 8.08 -11.06
N ASP A 39 26.43 8.99 -11.66
CA ASP A 39 26.54 10.44 -11.41
C ASP A 39 26.08 10.80 -9.98
N LYS A 40 25.00 10.20 -9.50
CA LYS A 40 24.40 10.49 -8.19
C LYS A 40 24.97 9.69 -7.03
N ALA A 41 25.88 8.74 -7.28
CA ALA A 41 26.42 7.85 -6.24
C ALA A 41 27.40 8.56 -5.28
N SER A 42 27.78 9.82 -5.50
CA SER A 42 28.64 10.55 -4.56
C SER A 42 27.91 10.82 -3.24
N THR A 43 28.58 10.56 -2.13
CA THR A 43 28.03 10.75 -0.77
C THR A 43 27.62 12.22 -0.54
N ALA A 44 28.34 13.17 -1.11
CA ALA A 44 28.02 14.61 -1.02
C ALA A 44 26.67 14.96 -1.67
N ILE A 45 26.33 14.32 -2.80
CA ILE A 45 25.03 14.51 -3.47
C ILE A 45 23.91 13.80 -2.69
N LEU A 46 24.17 12.59 -2.19
CA LEU A 46 23.17 11.81 -1.44
C LEU A 46 22.78 12.47 -0.12
N LEU A 47 23.73 13.04 0.60
CA LEU A 47 23.54 13.74 1.87
C LEU A 47 23.29 15.24 1.70
N GLY A 48 23.21 15.74 0.48
CA GLY A 48 22.87 17.13 0.21
C GLY A 48 21.51 17.51 0.78
N GLU A 49 21.41 18.71 1.34
CA GLU A 49 20.20 19.21 2.02
C GLU A 49 18.93 19.07 1.17
N ASN A 50 19.00 19.40 -0.12
CA ASN A 50 17.87 19.29 -1.03
C ASN A 50 17.39 17.84 -1.22
N ASN A 51 18.31 16.87 -1.28
CA ASN A 51 17.96 15.45 -1.42
C ASN A 51 17.37 14.89 -0.12
N LEU A 52 17.94 15.27 1.03
CA LEU A 52 17.41 14.90 2.34
C LEU A 52 16.01 15.49 2.56
N LEU A 53 15.82 16.79 2.31
CA LEU A 53 14.52 17.45 2.44
C LEU A 53 13.48 16.82 1.50
N SER A 54 13.83 16.56 0.23
CA SER A 54 12.91 15.91 -0.71
C SER A 54 12.53 14.50 -0.27
N THR A 55 13.46 13.76 0.31
CA THR A 55 13.23 12.41 0.84
C THR A 55 12.36 12.44 2.09
N LEU A 56 12.62 13.37 3.02
CA LEU A 56 11.82 13.57 4.23
C LEU A 56 10.39 14.00 3.88
N ASN A 57 10.24 14.96 2.97
CA ASN A 57 8.91 15.41 2.53
C ASN A 57 8.08 14.29 1.88
N ARG A 58 8.72 13.41 1.09
CA ARG A 58 8.04 12.24 0.51
C ARG A 58 7.67 11.17 1.53
N GLY A 59 8.47 11.02 2.58
CA GLY A 59 8.19 10.12 3.71
C GLY A 59 7.21 10.69 4.73
N ASN A 60 7.00 12.01 4.71
CA ASN A 60 6.17 12.70 5.68
C ASN A 60 4.73 12.84 5.21
N GLN A 61 3.96 11.78 5.35
CA GLN A 61 2.52 11.82 5.02
C GLN A 61 1.73 12.79 5.92
N ALA A 62 2.24 13.11 7.10
CA ALA A 62 1.63 14.11 7.98
C ALA A 62 1.58 15.50 7.33
N TRP A 63 2.55 15.86 6.50
CA TRP A 63 2.52 17.10 5.74
C TRP A 63 1.33 17.15 4.77
N ILE A 64 1.08 16.08 4.01
CA ILE A 64 -0.06 15.99 3.07
C ILE A 64 -1.38 16.07 3.85
N PHE A 65 -1.46 15.39 4.99
CA PHE A 65 -2.62 15.46 5.86
C PHE A 65 -2.85 16.89 6.39
N ALA A 66 -1.81 17.57 6.89
CA ALA A 66 -1.90 18.94 7.35
C ALA A 66 -2.35 19.91 6.25
N SER A 67 -1.78 19.79 5.05
CA SER A 67 -2.21 20.57 3.87
C SER A 67 -3.67 20.30 3.49
N THR A 68 -4.13 19.06 3.62
CA THR A 68 -5.55 18.72 3.40
C THR A 68 -6.45 19.37 4.43
N VAL A 69 -6.07 19.36 5.70
CA VAL A 69 -6.83 20.03 6.79
C VAL A 69 -6.92 21.54 6.50
N GLU A 70 -5.77 22.18 6.25
CA GLU A 70 -5.71 23.62 5.96
C GLU A 70 -6.56 24.00 4.74
N ASN A 71 -6.49 23.22 3.66
CA ASN A 71 -7.27 23.49 2.45
C ASN A 71 -8.78 23.27 2.65
N MET A 72 -9.17 22.31 3.48
CA MET A 72 -10.59 22.10 3.85
C MET A 72 -11.12 23.22 4.73
N ASP A 73 -10.33 23.70 5.70
CA ASP A 73 -10.72 24.76 6.63
C ASP A 73 -10.85 26.13 5.94
N GLN A 74 -10.32 26.29 4.72
CA GLN A 74 -10.52 27.47 3.87
C GLN A 74 -11.94 27.59 3.27
N GLY A 75 -12.89 26.80 3.73
CA GLY A 75 -14.31 26.91 3.39
C GLY A 75 -14.84 25.83 2.45
N LYS A 76 -14.11 24.74 2.25
CA LYS A 76 -14.65 23.59 1.53
C LYS A 76 -15.65 22.80 2.38
N SER A 77 -16.73 22.36 1.77
CA SER A 77 -17.73 21.52 2.43
C SER A 77 -17.25 20.08 2.56
N TYR A 78 -17.55 19.47 3.70
CA TYR A 78 -17.31 18.04 3.92
C TYR A 78 -18.13 17.17 2.94
N GLN A 79 -17.50 16.15 2.38
CA GLN A 79 -18.10 15.33 1.33
C GLN A 79 -19.04 14.20 1.85
N GLY A 80 -19.07 13.99 3.16
CA GLY A 80 -19.87 12.92 3.76
C GLY A 80 -19.53 11.54 3.21
N LEU A 81 -20.56 10.73 2.99
CA LEU A 81 -20.42 9.37 2.42
C LEU A 81 -20.30 9.33 0.89
N THR A 82 -20.36 10.45 0.19
CA THR A 82 -20.36 10.49 -1.28
C THR A 82 -19.09 9.85 -1.86
N ASN A 83 -17.94 10.22 -1.32
CA ASN A 83 -16.66 9.65 -1.75
C ASN A 83 -16.52 8.19 -1.30
N LEU A 84 -16.98 7.84 -0.10
CA LEU A 84 -16.94 6.45 0.39
C LEU A 84 -17.72 5.52 -0.54
N LYS A 85 -18.92 5.93 -1.01
CA LYS A 85 -19.69 5.16 -1.99
C LYS A 85 -18.90 4.93 -3.28
N LYS A 86 -18.28 5.98 -3.83
CA LYS A 86 -17.41 5.89 -5.02
C LYS A 86 -16.21 4.96 -4.78
N TYR A 87 -15.62 4.98 -3.57
CA TYR A 87 -14.50 4.12 -3.21
C TYR A 87 -14.89 2.64 -3.16
N ILE A 88 -16.05 2.33 -2.54
CA ILE A 88 -16.57 0.97 -2.47
C ILE A 88 -16.92 0.46 -3.87
N GLU A 89 -17.58 1.28 -4.68
CA GLU A 89 -17.91 0.96 -6.06
C GLU A 89 -16.64 0.69 -6.89
N ALA A 90 -15.63 1.55 -6.77
CA ALA A 90 -14.35 1.37 -7.45
C ALA A 90 -13.58 0.12 -7.00
N ALA A 91 -13.73 -0.29 -5.73
CA ALA A 91 -13.08 -1.46 -5.19
C ALA A 91 -13.75 -2.78 -5.61
N LEU A 92 -15.08 -2.83 -5.57
CA LEU A 92 -15.86 -4.06 -5.76
C LEU A 92 -16.18 -4.33 -7.24
N LEU A 93 -16.47 -3.29 -8.03
CA LEU A 93 -16.89 -3.48 -9.41
C LEU A 93 -15.69 -3.66 -10.36
N PRO A 94 -15.73 -4.64 -11.26
CA PRO A 94 -14.77 -4.75 -12.35
C PRO A 94 -14.91 -3.57 -13.34
N ARG A 95 -13.82 -3.22 -14.04
CA ARG A 95 -13.83 -2.07 -14.97
C ARG A 95 -14.83 -2.19 -16.12
N PHE A 96 -15.18 -3.40 -16.53
CA PHE A 96 -16.17 -3.60 -17.60
C PHE A 96 -17.59 -3.26 -17.16
N LEU A 97 -17.89 -3.28 -15.83
CA LEU A 97 -19.18 -2.86 -15.27
C LEU A 97 -19.19 -1.37 -14.87
N ALA A 98 -18.02 -0.82 -14.56
CA ALA A 98 -17.85 0.59 -14.16
C ALA A 98 -16.63 1.20 -14.86
N PRO A 99 -16.72 1.55 -16.17
CA PRO A 99 -15.58 2.05 -16.95
C PRO A 99 -15.01 3.37 -16.40
N ASN A 100 -15.88 4.22 -15.84
CA ASN A 100 -15.54 5.55 -15.32
C ASN A 100 -15.23 5.55 -13.81
N LYS A 101 -14.98 4.37 -13.21
CA LYS A 101 -14.65 4.31 -11.78
C LYS A 101 -13.33 5.00 -11.46
N LEU A 102 -13.23 5.52 -10.25
CA LEU A 102 -12.02 6.18 -9.73
C LEU A 102 -10.77 5.32 -9.93
N LYS A 103 -9.65 5.98 -10.23
CA LYS A 103 -8.34 5.36 -10.28
C LYS A 103 -7.66 5.55 -8.91
N SER A 104 -6.81 4.60 -8.54
CA SER A 104 -5.96 4.75 -7.34
C SER A 104 -4.98 5.89 -7.54
N GLY A 105 -4.80 6.75 -6.53
CA GLY A 105 -3.96 7.93 -6.61
C GLY A 105 -4.49 8.94 -7.63
N ASP A 106 -5.80 9.19 -7.61
CA ASP A 106 -6.46 10.10 -8.54
C ASP A 106 -5.92 11.52 -8.36
N LYS A 107 -5.30 12.05 -9.44
CA LYS A 107 -4.69 13.36 -9.45
C LYS A 107 -5.68 14.47 -9.16
N GLU A 108 -6.90 14.37 -9.67
CA GLU A 108 -7.93 15.40 -9.50
C GLU A 108 -8.35 15.50 -8.04
N ILE A 109 -8.60 14.35 -7.40
CA ILE A 109 -8.92 14.28 -5.97
C ILE A 109 -7.75 14.81 -5.12
N PHE A 110 -6.52 14.40 -5.46
CA PHE A 110 -5.35 14.89 -4.73
C PHE A 110 -5.21 16.40 -4.82
N ASN A 111 -5.25 16.97 -6.04
CA ASN A 111 -5.12 18.41 -6.26
C ASN A 111 -6.26 19.19 -5.60
N GLU A 112 -7.49 18.68 -5.70
CA GLU A 112 -8.66 19.33 -5.11
C GLU A 112 -8.55 19.45 -3.58
N PHE A 113 -8.19 18.35 -2.89
CA PHE A 113 -8.26 18.31 -1.44
C PHE A 113 -6.94 18.63 -0.74
N SER A 114 -5.77 18.38 -1.35
CA SER A 114 -4.49 18.79 -0.75
C SER A 114 -4.13 20.25 -1.00
N GLY A 115 -4.75 20.90 -2.00
CA GLY A 115 -4.36 22.23 -2.45
C GLY A 115 -3.03 22.26 -3.23
N HIS A 116 -2.41 21.11 -3.48
CA HIS A 116 -1.17 21.00 -4.22
C HIS A 116 -1.40 20.44 -5.61
N ILE A 117 -0.79 21.06 -6.61
CA ILE A 117 -0.88 20.61 -8.01
C ILE A 117 0.26 19.64 -8.29
N ILE A 118 -0.06 18.41 -8.65
CA ILE A 118 0.91 17.41 -9.12
C ILE A 118 0.87 17.28 -10.63
N ASN A 119 2.06 17.04 -11.22
CA ASN A 119 2.22 16.90 -12.66
C ASN A 119 1.58 15.61 -13.19
N ASP A 120 1.29 15.58 -14.50
CA ASP A 120 0.83 14.39 -15.18
C ASP A 120 1.81 13.23 -15.02
N GLY A 121 1.28 12.03 -14.86
CA GLY A 121 2.10 10.84 -14.59
C GLY A 121 2.56 10.68 -13.13
N THR A 122 2.28 11.64 -12.24
CA THR A 122 2.49 11.50 -10.81
C THR A 122 1.21 10.98 -10.15
N SER A 123 1.33 9.96 -9.31
CA SER A 123 0.25 9.45 -8.47
C SER A 123 0.67 9.63 -7.01
N MET A 124 -0.15 10.34 -6.26
CA MET A 124 0.01 10.54 -4.80
C MET A 124 -1.33 10.28 -4.13
N GLY A 125 -1.31 9.57 -3.01
CA GLY A 125 -2.49 9.33 -2.20
C GLY A 125 -2.55 10.32 -1.04
N LEU A 126 -3.77 10.69 -0.66
CA LEU A 126 -4.02 11.54 0.49
C LEU A 126 -3.85 10.78 1.82
N GLY A 127 -4.04 9.46 1.78
CA GLY A 127 -4.04 8.60 2.96
C GLY A 127 -5.42 8.48 3.62
N ILE A 128 -5.63 7.38 4.34
CA ILE A 128 -6.94 7.04 4.95
C ILE A 128 -7.43 8.12 5.94
N PHE A 129 -6.53 8.74 6.69
CA PHE A 129 -6.90 9.76 7.67
C PHE A 129 -7.35 11.06 6.99
N ALA A 130 -6.73 11.43 5.86
CA ALA A 130 -7.18 12.55 5.06
C ALA A 130 -8.54 12.28 4.40
N ASP A 131 -8.77 11.06 3.89
CA ASP A 131 -10.09 10.63 3.41
C ASP A 131 -11.16 10.80 4.50
N GLY A 132 -10.82 10.44 5.74
CA GLY A 132 -11.69 10.63 6.89
C GLY A 132 -11.99 12.11 7.16
N TYR A 133 -10.97 12.97 7.15
CA TYR A 133 -11.13 14.39 7.36
C TYR A 133 -11.98 15.05 6.26
N ILE A 134 -11.76 14.70 5.02
CA ILE A 134 -12.56 15.16 3.87
C ILE A 134 -14.03 14.77 4.05
N ALA A 135 -14.30 13.59 4.61
CA ALA A 135 -15.67 13.12 4.80
C ALA A 135 -16.41 13.85 5.92
N TYR A 136 -15.82 13.96 7.11
CA TYR A 136 -16.52 14.41 8.33
C TYR A 136 -15.62 15.25 9.27
N GLY A 137 -14.57 15.88 8.78
CA GLY A 137 -13.63 16.64 9.60
C GLY A 137 -12.94 15.76 10.64
N ALA A 138 -12.67 16.31 11.82
CA ALA A 138 -11.97 15.61 12.89
C ALA A 138 -12.66 14.28 13.28
N TRP A 139 -13.99 14.24 13.32
CA TRP A 139 -14.74 13.01 13.59
C TRP A 139 -14.51 11.92 12.55
N GLY A 140 -14.35 12.31 11.28
CA GLY A 140 -14.02 11.38 10.20
C GLY A 140 -12.68 10.69 10.41
N VAL A 141 -11.68 11.37 10.95
CA VAL A 141 -10.37 10.78 11.27
C VAL A 141 -10.52 9.64 12.27
N TYR A 142 -11.31 9.83 13.34
CA TYR A 142 -11.56 8.77 14.33
C TYR A 142 -12.34 7.60 13.73
N ILE A 143 -13.38 7.88 12.95
CA ILE A 143 -14.21 6.84 12.31
C ILE A 143 -13.37 6.01 11.35
N PHE A 144 -12.56 6.64 10.50
CA PHE A 144 -11.73 5.94 9.51
C PHE A 144 -10.55 5.21 10.18
N GLY A 145 -9.97 5.78 11.26
CA GLY A 145 -8.98 5.09 12.07
C GLY A 145 -9.54 3.83 12.72
N PHE A 146 -10.75 3.91 13.29
CA PHE A 146 -11.45 2.74 13.84
C PHE A 146 -11.75 1.69 12.77
N ALA A 147 -12.24 2.13 11.60
CA ALA A 147 -12.49 1.25 10.47
C ALA A 147 -11.21 0.53 9.99
N LEU A 148 -10.08 1.24 9.95
CA LEU A 148 -8.78 0.66 9.64
C LEU A 148 -8.38 -0.40 10.68
N GLY A 149 -8.53 -0.10 11.98
CA GLY A 149 -8.30 -1.06 13.06
C GLY A 149 -9.16 -2.32 12.93
N LEU A 150 -10.44 -2.15 12.57
CA LEU A 150 -11.34 -3.25 12.31
C LEU A 150 -10.90 -4.10 11.10
N ILE A 151 -10.43 -3.46 10.02
CA ILE A 151 -9.85 -4.13 8.85
C ILE A 151 -8.67 -5.01 9.27
N PHE A 152 -7.75 -4.51 10.09
CA PHE A 152 -6.65 -5.30 10.62
C PHE A 152 -7.15 -6.49 11.43
N ALA A 153 -8.04 -6.25 12.41
CA ALA A 153 -8.56 -7.31 13.27
C ALA A 153 -9.26 -8.43 12.48
N LEU A 154 -10.09 -8.06 11.49
CA LEU A 154 -10.76 -9.03 10.63
C LEU A 154 -9.79 -9.81 9.73
N THR A 155 -8.77 -9.14 9.20
CA THR A 155 -7.75 -9.80 8.37
C THR A 155 -6.90 -10.77 9.19
N PHE A 156 -6.48 -10.38 10.40
CA PHE A 156 -5.78 -11.28 11.31
C PHE A 156 -6.63 -12.50 11.67
N LYS A 157 -7.88 -12.29 12.02
CA LYS A 157 -8.82 -13.39 12.35
C LYS A 157 -9.07 -14.32 11.16
N LEU A 158 -9.10 -13.79 9.94
CA LEU A 158 -9.22 -14.58 8.73
C LEU A 158 -7.99 -15.45 8.51
N VAL A 159 -6.81 -14.87 8.58
CA VAL A 159 -5.55 -15.60 8.39
C VAL A 159 -5.31 -16.59 9.51
N GLU A 160 -5.68 -16.28 10.75
CA GLU A 160 -5.67 -17.25 11.86
C GLU A 160 -6.50 -18.50 11.55
N ARG A 161 -7.65 -18.35 10.91
CA ARG A 161 -8.43 -19.52 10.46
C ARG A 161 -7.68 -20.35 9.41
N TRP A 162 -6.95 -19.70 8.51
CA TRP A 162 -6.14 -20.39 7.51
C TRP A 162 -4.92 -21.08 8.13
N THR A 163 -4.30 -20.49 9.15
CA THR A 163 -3.16 -21.12 9.86
C THR A 163 -3.53 -22.43 10.58
N LYS A 164 -4.81 -22.65 10.88
CA LYS A 164 -5.28 -23.95 11.39
C LYS A 164 -5.10 -25.11 10.40
N VAL A 165 -5.02 -24.80 9.11
CA VAL A 165 -4.71 -25.77 8.03
C VAL A 165 -3.22 -25.93 7.85
N SER A 166 -2.48 -24.84 7.80
CA SER A 166 -1.01 -24.80 7.74
C SER A 166 -0.48 -23.49 8.30
N THR A 167 0.50 -23.56 9.19
CA THR A 167 1.18 -22.38 9.76
C THR A 167 1.81 -21.48 8.67
N PHE A 168 2.17 -22.05 7.52
CA PHE A 168 2.71 -21.32 6.39
C PHE A 168 1.80 -20.16 5.94
N TYR A 169 0.48 -20.28 6.09
CA TYR A 169 -0.46 -19.24 5.68
C TYR A 169 -0.36 -17.94 6.49
N VAL A 170 0.40 -17.91 7.60
CA VAL A 170 0.70 -16.64 8.30
C VAL A 170 1.41 -15.65 7.38
N LEU A 171 2.22 -16.14 6.43
CA LEU A 171 2.93 -15.31 5.48
C LEU A 171 2.00 -14.50 4.56
N LEU A 172 0.73 -14.91 4.42
CA LEU A 172 -0.27 -14.18 3.64
C LEU A 172 -0.68 -12.84 4.28
N LEU A 173 -0.35 -12.61 5.56
CA LEU A 173 -0.53 -11.29 6.18
C LEU A 173 0.24 -10.19 5.46
N PHE A 174 1.49 -10.46 5.04
CA PHE A 174 2.33 -9.46 4.37
C PHE A 174 1.67 -8.92 3.10
N PRO A 175 1.34 -9.74 2.09
CA PRO A 175 0.70 -9.21 0.89
C PRO A 175 -0.71 -8.69 1.14
N LEU A 176 -1.49 -9.24 2.09
CA LEU A 176 -2.84 -8.75 2.38
C LEU A 176 -2.82 -7.35 3.00
N LEU A 177 -1.94 -7.09 3.95
CA LEU A 177 -1.88 -5.83 4.68
C LEU A 177 -0.94 -4.79 4.06
N ASN A 178 -0.22 -5.13 2.99
CA ASN A 178 0.79 -4.26 2.39
C ASN A 178 0.30 -2.83 2.12
N TYR A 179 -0.92 -2.66 1.60
CA TYR A 179 -1.48 -1.32 1.37
C TYR A 179 -2.10 -0.71 2.62
N ALA A 180 -2.65 -1.51 3.51
CA ALA A 180 -3.28 -1.03 4.73
C ALA A 180 -2.28 -0.43 5.74
N VAL A 181 -1.01 -0.89 5.73
CA VAL A 181 0.05 -0.36 6.60
C VAL A 181 0.75 0.88 6.03
N ARG A 182 0.51 1.21 4.77
CA ARG A 182 1.15 2.36 4.13
C ARG A 182 0.38 3.65 4.47
N PRO A 183 1.04 4.66 5.02
CA PRO A 183 0.38 5.90 5.41
C PRO A 183 -0.13 6.73 4.21
N ASP A 184 0.49 6.57 3.04
CA ASP A 184 0.14 7.24 1.78
C ASP A 184 -0.98 6.53 1.00
N CYS A 185 -1.49 5.42 1.54
CA CYS A 185 -2.52 4.64 0.85
C CYS A 185 -3.92 5.14 1.21
N GLU A 186 -4.71 5.37 0.20
CA GLU A 186 -6.12 5.76 0.30
C GLU A 186 -6.99 4.57 0.72
N LEU A 187 -8.13 4.86 1.32
CA LEU A 187 -9.11 3.86 1.72
C LEU A 187 -9.57 3.01 0.52
N GLN A 188 -9.81 3.64 -0.63
CA GLN A 188 -10.18 2.96 -1.88
C GLN A 188 -9.17 1.88 -2.27
N THR A 189 -7.88 2.22 -2.28
CA THR A 189 -6.80 1.29 -2.66
C THR A 189 -6.68 0.17 -1.65
N THR A 190 -6.79 0.47 -0.36
CA THR A 190 -6.76 -0.51 0.72
C THR A 190 -7.89 -1.52 0.59
N ILE A 191 -9.14 -1.07 0.44
CA ILE A 191 -10.31 -1.97 0.30
C ILE A 191 -10.18 -2.82 -0.97
N ASN A 192 -9.82 -2.21 -2.10
CA ASN A 192 -9.67 -2.91 -3.38
C ASN A 192 -8.61 -4.01 -3.30
N HIS A 193 -7.46 -3.71 -2.70
CA HIS A 193 -6.36 -4.67 -2.54
C HIS A 193 -6.76 -5.82 -1.60
N LEU A 194 -7.33 -5.50 -0.44
CA LEU A 194 -7.79 -6.51 0.52
C LEU A 194 -8.86 -7.41 -0.07
N PHE A 195 -9.86 -6.85 -0.71
CA PHE A 195 -10.94 -7.63 -1.32
C PHE A 195 -10.39 -8.63 -2.35
N LYS A 196 -9.57 -8.17 -3.30
CA LYS A 196 -8.96 -9.03 -4.30
C LYS A 196 -7.97 -10.03 -3.70
N GLY A 197 -7.19 -9.58 -2.72
CA GLY A 197 -6.25 -10.45 -2.00
C GLY A 197 -6.96 -11.56 -1.24
N ILE A 198 -8.04 -11.26 -0.53
CA ILE A 198 -8.84 -12.26 0.20
C ILE A 198 -9.43 -13.28 -0.77
N LEU A 199 -9.97 -12.85 -1.91
CA LEU A 199 -10.49 -13.76 -2.93
C LEU A 199 -9.39 -14.67 -3.48
N LEU A 200 -8.26 -14.09 -3.90
CA LEU A 200 -7.14 -14.84 -4.47
C LEU A 200 -6.53 -15.83 -3.47
N TYR A 201 -6.19 -15.36 -2.28
CA TYR A 201 -5.54 -16.21 -1.28
C TYR A 201 -6.51 -17.18 -0.64
N GLY A 202 -7.78 -16.82 -0.47
CA GLY A 202 -8.82 -17.74 -0.04
C GLY A 202 -9.00 -18.90 -1.03
N PHE A 203 -8.95 -18.60 -2.34
CA PHE A 203 -8.98 -19.62 -3.38
C PHE A 203 -7.73 -20.51 -3.35
N LEU A 204 -6.53 -19.93 -3.18
CA LEU A 204 -5.29 -20.69 -3.03
C LEU A 204 -5.32 -21.62 -1.79
N VAL A 205 -5.78 -21.11 -0.65
CA VAL A 205 -5.95 -21.92 0.57
C VAL A 205 -6.94 -23.06 0.30
N TYR A 206 -8.04 -22.77 -0.38
CA TYR A 206 -9.02 -23.81 -0.75
C TYR A 206 -8.42 -24.91 -1.60
N LEU A 207 -7.62 -24.57 -2.62
CA LEU A 207 -6.98 -25.54 -3.50
C LEU A 207 -5.89 -26.37 -2.78
N THR A 208 -5.13 -25.76 -1.89
CA THR A 208 -3.96 -26.38 -1.27
C THR A 208 -4.29 -27.09 0.05
N ARG A 209 -5.46 -26.80 0.68
CA ARG A 209 -5.83 -27.36 1.99
C ARG A 209 -5.78 -28.90 2.04
N LYS A 210 -6.18 -29.60 0.97
CA LYS A 210 -6.15 -31.07 0.92
C LYS A 210 -4.72 -31.62 1.02
N ARG A 211 -3.76 -31.00 0.34
CA ARG A 211 -2.35 -31.42 0.37
C ARG A 211 -1.76 -31.25 1.76
N PHE A 212 -1.93 -30.08 2.36
CA PHE A 212 -1.38 -29.81 3.70
C PHE A 212 -2.02 -30.68 4.81
N THR A 213 -3.30 -31.02 4.70
CA THR A 213 -3.94 -31.96 5.65
C THR A 213 -3.42 -33.40 5.50
N LEU A 214 -3.17 -33.86 4.30
CA LEU A 214 -2.59 -35.18 4.04
C LEU A 214 -1.16 -35.28 4.58
N ASP A 215 -0.30 -34.32 4.28
CA ASP A 215 1.09 -34.27 4.76
C ASP A 215 1.14 -34.21 6.30
N SER A 216 0.24 -33.47 6.93
CA SER A 216 0.15 -33.40 8.39
C SER A 216 -0.24 -34.73 9.01
N GLN A 217 -1.13 -35.47 8.40
CA GLN A 217 -1.54 -36.80 8.89
C GLN A 217 -0.43 -37.84 8.68
N GLU A 218 0.24 -37.81 7.55
CA GLU A 218 1.38 -38.69 7.25
C GLU A 218 2.55 -38.46 8.21
N ASN A 219 2.88 -37.20 8.50
CA ASN A 219 3.91 -36.86 9.47
C ASN A 219 3.53 -37.29 10.90
N LYS A 220 2.27 -37.16 11.32
CA LYS A 220 1.80 -37.68 12.60
C LYS A 220 1.94 -39.20 12.68
N ARG A 221 1.57 -39.95 11.63
CA ARG A 221 1.77 -41.40 11.59
C ARG A 221 3.25 -41.80 11.68
N LYS A 222 4.13 -41.14 10.97
CA LYS A 222 5.58 -41.38 11.03
C LYS A 222 6.14 -41.15 12.45
N LEU A 223 5.71 -40.08 13.13
CA LEU A 223 6.12 -39.78 14.51
C LEU A 223 5.63 -40.83 15.49
N ILE A 224 4.39 -41.31 15.36
CA ILE A 224 3.86 -42.40 16.21
C ILE A 224 4.66 -43.70 16.02
N HIS A 225 4.97 -44.07 14.77
CA HIS A 225 5.79 -45.24 14.48
C HIS A 225 7.24 -45.12 15.03
N LEU A 226 7.85 -43.94 14.96
CA LEU A 226 9.17 -43.72 15.54
C LEU A 226 9.18 -43.83 17.07
N ASN A 227 8.17 -43.28 17.73
CA ASN A 227 8.03 -43.37 19.19
C ASN A 227 7.77 -44.82 19.67
N LEU A 228 7.00 -45.60 18.92
CA LEU A 228 6.78 -47.01 19.22
C LEU A 228 8.03 -47.87 18.96
N ALA A 229 8.87 -47.51 18.02
CA ALA A 229 10.13 -48.20 17.77
C ALA A 229 11.23 -47.89 18.80
N SER A 230 11.20 -46.70 19.41
CA SER A 230 12.17 -46.28 20.46
C SER A 230 11.81 -46.75 21.85
N SER A 231 10.60 -47.28 22.05
CA SER A 231 10.13 -47.81 23.34
C SER A 231 10.35 -49.33 23.52
N LYS A 232 10.94 -49.96 22.52
CA LYS A 232 11.42 -51.36 22.58
C LYS A 232 12.94 -51.42 22.71
#